data_be8119478e48148363da303bad96844e
#
_entry.id   be8119478e48148363da303bad96844e
#
_cell.length_a   1.000
_cell.length_b   1.000
_cell.length_c   1.000
_cell.angle_alpha   90.00
_cell.angle_beta   90.00
_cell.angle_gamma   90.00
#
_symmetry.space_group_name_H-M   'P 1'
#
loop_
_entity.id
_entity.type
_entity.pdbx_description
1 polymer ?
#
loop_
_entity_poly.entity_id
_entity_poly.type
_entity_poly.pdbx_seq_one_letter_code
_entity_poly.pdbx_strand_id
1 'polypeptide(L)'
;MSRTGDAHGTLVDLGYDRPQVPAKARNLSPIVPRASIAGRALVAVVAIMTFLASITTGTVLLVNASAAEWQSEVASELTIQVRPAPGRDIDRDAAAVAEAMRAQPGIVEIRPFTKDESAKLLEPWLGSGLSLDDLPVPRVIVARVQPGTVPDLAALRSRMTQVAPTASVDDHRAWIERMRTMTGATVLAGVGILALMIIATIISVSFATRGAMAANRPIVEVLHFVGAGDHYIANRFLRHFLRLGLQGGVIGGGAAMLAFGFSESIAGWFSGTPVGDQFAGLLGTFSLRPTGYLALAVQAVLIAAVTAWASRRTVFATLDDID
;
A
#
# COMPACT_ATOMS: atom_id res chain seq x y z
N MET A 1 35.70 73.61 74.86
CA MET A 1 36.71 73.25 73.91
C MET A 1 36.67 71.71 73.82
N SER A 2 35.89 71.12 72.96
CA SER A 2 35.89 70.87 71.53
C SER A 2 36.91 69.78 71.15
N ARG A 3 36.45 68.64 70.77
CA ARG A 3 36.77 67.89 69.59
C ARG A 3 35.98 66.57 69.47
N THR A 4 34.96 66.66 68.68
CA THR A 4 34.31 65.49 68.10
C THR A 4 35.22 64.87 67.03
N GLY A 5 35.48 63.57 67.13
CA GLY A 5 36.24 62.79 66.17
C GLY A 5 35.27 61.88 65.40
N ASP A 6 35.10 62.18 64.18
CA ASP A 6 34.34 61.37 63.17
C ASP A 6 35.10 60.07 62.90
N ALA A 7 34.56 58.95 63.25
CA ALA A 7 35.00 57.62 62.79
C ALA A 7 34.13 57.20 61.57
N HIS A 8 34.58 57.57 60.39
CA HIS A 8 34.04 56.98 59.15
C HIS A 8 34.64 55.57 58.97
N GLY A 9 33.83 54.59 59.32
CA GLY A 9 34.08 53.20 58.97
C GLY A 9 34.00 53.00 57.44
N THR A 10 35.15 52.83 56.79
CA THR A 10 35.24 52.36 55.40
C THR A 10 34.68 50.96 55.28
N LEU A 11 33.43 50.86 54.75
CA LEU A 11 32.86 49.60 54.31
C LEU A 11 33.71 49.11 53.14
N VAL A 12 34.50 48.06 53.35
CA VAL A 12 35.21 47.34 52.33
C VAL A 12 34.12 46.68 51.47
N ASP A 13 33.91 47.20 50.28
CA ASP A 13 33.10 46.61 49.24
C ASP A 13 33.78 45.32 48.82
N LEU A 14 33.37 44.18 49.43
CA LEU A 14 33.74 42.86 48.96
C LEU A 14 32.94 42.63 47.69
N GLY A 15 33.49 43.08 46.55
CA GLY A 15 32.99 42.80 45.22
C GLY A 15 32.82 41.32 45.02
N TYR A 16 31.67 40.80 45.44
CA TYR A 16 31.24 39.46 45.11
C TYR A 16 30.89 39.46 43.62
N ASP A 17 31.90 39.19 42.81
CA ASP A 17 31.77 39.01 41.35
C ASP A 17 30.85 37.75 41.18
N ARG A 18 29.57 38.04 40.97
CA ARG A 18 28.58 36.97 40.66
C ARG A 18 29.10 36.33 39.36
N PRO A 19 29.45 35.03 39.38
CA PRO A 19 29.84 34.36 38.17
C PRO A 19 28.76 34.59 37.12
N GLN A 20 29.05 35.36 36.07
CA GLN A 20 28.18 35.52 34.93
C GLN A 20 28.07 34.17 34.26
N VAL A 21 26.97 33.45 34.52
CA VAL A 21 26.64 32.21 33.83
C VAL A 21 26.44 32.58 32.37
N PRO A 22 27.32 32.12 31.45
CA PRO A 22 27.24 32.51 30.07
C PRO A 22 25.86 32.09 29.54
N ALA A 23 25.21 33.00 28.79
CA ALA A 23 23.89 32.83 28.21
C ALA A 23 23.77 31.57 27.32
N LYS A 24 24.87 30.90 27.04
CA LYS A 24 24.96 29.62 26.28
C LYS A 24 24.59 28.37 27.07
N ALA A 25 24.41 28.46 28.40
CA ALA A 25 24.06 27.34 29.28
C ALA A 25 22.54 26.99 29.28
N ARG A 26 21.72 27.67 28.43
CA ARG A 26 20.27 27.33 28.27
C ARG A 26 19.97 26.18 27.31
N ASN A 27 20.96 25.59 26.68
CA ASN A 27 20.80 24.31 26.01
C ASN A 27 20.92 23.21 27.07
N LEU A 28 19.82 22.95 27.78
CA LEU A 28 19.65 21.77 28.61
C LEU A 28 20.09 20.56 27.81
N SER A 29 21.19 19.94 28.21
CA SER A 29 21.74 18.74 27.61
C SER A 29 20.59 17.72 27.44
N PRO A 30 20.38 17.14 26.27
CA PRO A 30 19.30 16.17 26.12
C PRO A 30 19.56 15.01 27.08
N ILE A 31 18.57 14.66 27.87
CA ILE A 31 18.62 13.56 28.86
C ILE A 31 19.07 12.24 28.21
N VAL A 32 18.77 12.10 26.91
CA VAL A 32 19.23 10.98 26.08
C VAL A 32 20.25 11.52 25.06
N PRO A 33 21.48 10.98 24.99
CA PRO A 33 22.48 11.39 24.00
C PRO A 33 21.94 11.24 22.58
N ARG A 34 22.01 12.32 21.77
CA ARG A 34 21.50 12.34 20.38
C ARG A 34 22.18 11.33 19.46
N ALA A 35 23.33 10.78 19.84
CA ALA A 35 24.15 9.86 19.04
C ALA A 35 24.44 8.54 19.76
N SER A 36 23.46 7.97 20.49
CA SER A 36 23.66 6.64 21.06
C SER A 36 23.63 5.56 19.96
N ILE A 37 24.52 4.56 20.09
CA ILE A 37 24.56 3.40 19.17
C ILE A 37 23.18 2.73 19.13
N ALA A 38 22.53 2.61 20.28
CA ALA A 38 21.18 2.06 20.43
C ALA A 38 20.13 2.89 19.64
N GLY A 39 20.24 4.23 19.65
CA GLY A 39 19.32 5.08 18.86
C GLY A 39 19.46 4.88 17.35
N ARG A 40 20.70 4.75 16.85
CA ARG A 40 20.95 4.47 15.42
C ARG A 40 20.46 3.08 15.01
N ALA A 41 20.68 2.07 15.85
CA ALA A 41 20.17 0.72 15.61
C ALA A 41 18.63 0.71 15.56
N LEU A 42 17.96 1.45 16.43
CA LEU A 42 16.51 1.56 16.40
C LEU A 42 16.01 2.25 15.13
N VAL A 43 16.65 3.35 14.69
CA VAL A 43 16.28 4.00 13.41
C VAL A 43 16.42 3.02 12.24
N ALA A 44 17.50 2.21 12.22
CA ALA A 44 17.70 1.21 11.19
C ALA A 44 16.58 0.13 11.21
N VAL A 45 16.23 -0.38 12.39
CA VAL A 45 15.14 -1.37 12.52
C VAL A 45 13.80 -0.76 12.07
N VAL A 46 13.46 0.44 12.53
CA VAL A 46 12.22 1.11 12.12
C VAL A 46 12.22 1.40 10.61
N ALA A 47 13.37 1.80 10.04
CA ALA A 47 13.48 2.04 8.60
C ALA A 47 13.27 0.75 7.80
N ILE A 48 13.88 -0.37 8.20
CA ILE A 48 13.69 -1.67 7.55
C ILE A 48 12.22 -2.11 7.66
N MET A 49 11.62 -2.03 8.85
CA MET A 49 10.22 -2.41 9.06
C MET A 49 9.27 -1.53 8.24
N THR A 50 9.53 -0.21 8.19
CA THR A 50 8.72 0.71 7.37
C THR A 50 8.90 0.42 5.88
N PHE A 51 10.13 0.14 5.43
CA PHE A 51 10.41 -0.22 4.04
C PHE A 51 9.64 -1.49 3.64
N LEU A 52 9.77 -2.58 4.41
CA LEU A 52 9.07 -3.84 4.14
C LEU A 52 7.55 -3.67 4.19
N ALA A 53 7.04 -2.93 5.18
CA ALA A 53 5.62 -2.63 5.27
C ALA A 53 5.14 -1.83 4.04
N SER A 54 5.92 -0.84 3.57
CA SER A 54 5.60 -0.05 2.39
C SER A 54 5.64 -0.87 1.11
N ILE A 55 6.62 -1.76 0.95
CA ILE A 55 6.66 -2.71 -0.18
C ILE A 55 5.43 -3.61 -0.16
N THR A 56 5.08 -4.19 1.01
CA THR A 56 3.89 -5.03 1.15
C THR A 56 2.62 -4.27 0.77
N THR A 57 2.43 -3.06 1.31
CA THR A 57 1.26 -2.22 1.01
C THR A 57 1.22 -1.86 -0.47
N GLY A 58 2.34 -1.41 -1.05
CA GLY A 58 2.41 -1.06 -2.46
C GLY A 58 2.10 -2.24 -3.37
N THR A 59 2.62 -3.44 -3.07
CA THR A 59 2.33 -4.67 -3.81
C THR A 59 0.84 -5.03 -3.73
N VAL A 60 0.22 -4.96 -2.54
CA VAL A 60 -1.21 -5.23 -2.37
C VAL A 60 -2.06 -4.23 -3.16
N LEU A 61 -1.69 -2.94 -3.14
CA LEU A 61 -2.39 -1.91 -3.92
C LEU A 61 -2.27 -2.16 -5.42
N LEU A 62 -1.08 -2.55 -5.91
CA LEU A 62 -0.87 -2.88 -7.33
C LEU A 62 -1.70 -4.10 -7.74
N VAL A 63 -1.65 -5.19 -6.99
CA VAL A 63 -2.43 -6.40 -7.28
C VAL A 63 -3.92 -6.10 -7.31
N ASN A 64 -4.41 -5.31 -6.34
CA ASN A 64 -5.81 -4.93 -6.29
C ASN A 64 -6.21 -4.02 -7.46
N ALA A 65 -5.35 -3.09 -7.87
CA ALA A 65 -5.59 -2.21 -9.02
C ALA A 65 -5.62 -3.00 -10.34
N SER A 66 -4.64 -3.87 -10.57
CA SER A 66 -4.58 -4.72 -11.76
C SER A 66 -5.77 -5.69 -11.83
N ALA A 67 -6.14 -6.29 -10.70
CA ALA A 67 -7.32 -7.16 -10.66
C ALA A 67 -8.62 -6.40 -10.96
N ALA A 68 -8.76 -5.16 -10.48
CA ALA A 68 -9.93 -4.33 -10.75
C ALA A 68 -10.00 -3.93 -12.24
N GLU A 69 -8.88 -3.62 -12.85
CA GLU A 69 -8.78 -3.27 -14.28
C GLU A 69 -9.18 -4.46 -15.16
N TRP A 70 -8.59 -5.64 -14.94
CA TRP A 70 -8.93 -6.87 -15.65
C TRP A 70 -10.39 -7.28 -15.45
N GLN A 71 -10.93 -7.16 -14.22
CA GLN A 71 -12.33 -7.44 -13.95
C GLN A 71 -13.24 -6.49 -14.73
N SER A 72 -12.86 -5.21 -14.86
CA SER A 72 -13.61 -4.21 -15.62
C SER A 72 -13.63 -4.53 -17.12
N GLU A 73 -12.50 -4.92 -17.69
CA GLU A 73 -12.41 -5.31 -19.11
C GLU A 73 -13.24 -6.54 -19.43
N VAL A 74 -13.04 -7.63 -18.65
CA VAL A 74 -13.76 -8.90 -18.86
C VAL A 74 -15.25 -8.76 -18.55
N ALA A 75 -15.64 -7.99 -17.53
CA ALA A 75 -17.05 -7.79 -17.19
C ALA A 75 -17.80 -6.93 -18.22
N SER A 76 -17.09 -6.13 -19.02
CA SER A 76 -17.69 -5.27 -20.05
C SER A 76 -17.93 -6.00 -21.37
N GLU A 77 -17.46 -7.24 -21.53
CA GLU A 77 -17.65 -8.01 -22.74
C GLU A 77 -18.48 -9.27 -22.49
N LEU A 78 -19.52 -9.46 -23.33
CA LEU A 78 -20.31 -10.67 -23.38
C LEU A 78 -20.02 -11.37 -24.70
N THR A 79 -19.66 -12.65 -24.61
CA THR A 79 -19.44 -13.48 -25.80
C THR A 79 -20.63 -14.40 -26.01
N ILE A 80 -21.23 -14.32 -27.20
CA ILE A 80 -22.30 -15.20 -27.63
C ILE A 80 -21.75 -16.10 -28.73
N GLN A 81 -21.90 -17.40 -28.56
CA GLN A 81 -21.53 -18.41 -29.53
C GLN A 81 -22.78 -19.02 -30.13
N VAL A 82 -22.89 -19.01 -31.45
CA VAL A 82 -23.93 -19.70 -32.22
C VAL A 82 -23.28 -20.92 -32.85
N ARG A 83 -23.74 -22.12 -32.46
CA ARG A 83 -23.21 -23.38 -32.97
C ARG A 83 -23.95 -23.83 -34.22
N PRO A 84 -23.26 -24.43 -35.20
CA PRO A 84 -23.92 -25.03 -36.34
C PRO A 84 -24.85 -26.17 -35.90
N ALA A 85 -26.03 -26.26 -36.53
CA ALA A 85 -26.98 -27.35 -36.31
C ALA A 85 -27.54 -27.85 -37.66
N PRO A 86 -27.84 -29.16 -37.76
CA PRO A 86 -28.42 -29.70 -38.99
C PRO A 86 -29.71 -28.99 -39.41
N GLY A 87 -29.78 -28.58 -40.67
CA GLY A 87 -30.97 -27.93 -41.23
C GLY A 87 -31.16 -26.44 -40.86
N ARG A 88 -30.17 -25.80 -40.24
CA ARG A 88 -30.19 -24.36 -39.91
C ARG A 88 -29.06 -23.61 -40.61
N ASP A 89 -29.36 -22.40 -41.02
CA ASP A 89 -28.35 -21.47 -41.55
C ASP A 89 -27.74 -20.69 -40.38
N ILE A 90 -26.48 -21.00 -40.08
CA ILE A 90 -25.74 -20.41 -38.94
C ILE A 90 -25.55 -18.90 -39.11
N ASP A 91 -25.39 -18.39 -40.35
CA ASP A 91 -25.18 -16.97 -40.62
C ASP A 91 -26.47 -16.18 -40.39
N ARG A 92 -27.61 -16.77 -40.76
CA ARG A 92 -28.94 -16.21 -40.47
C ARG A 92 -29.23 -16.20 -38.95
N ASP A 93 -28.91 -17.28 -38.26
CA ASP A 93 -29.07 -17.37 -36.81
C ASP A 93 -28.17 -16.37 -36.09
N ALA A 94 -26.92 -16.21 -36.50
CA ALA A 94 -25.99 -15.23 -35.93
C ALA A 94 -26.45 -13.78 -36.17
N ALA A 95 -26.96 -13.47 -37.35
CA ALA A 95 -27.53 -12.16 -37.67
C ALA A 95 -28.76 -11.85 -36.80
N ALA A 96 -29.66 -12.83 -36.62
CA ALA A 96 -30.85 -12.67 -35.77
C ALA A 96 -30.46 -12.45 -34.27
N VAL A 97 -29.45 -13.17 -33.78
CA VAL A 97 -28.92 -13.00 -32.43
C VAL A 97 -28.29 -11.61 -32.28
N ALA A 98 -27.49 -11.16 -33.26
CA ALA A 98 -26.88 -9.83 -33.23
C ALA A 98 -27.92 -8.71 -33.19
N GLU A 99 -29.01 -8.84 -33.96
CA GLU A 99 -30.10 -7.89 -33.94
C GLU A 99 -30.89 -7.88 -32.64
N ALA A 100 -31.17 -9.05 -32.09
CA ALA A 100 -31.81 -9.19 -30.79
C ALA A 100 -30.96 -8.60 -29.65
N MET A 101 -29.63 -8.67 -29.78
CA MET A 101 -28.68 -8.05 -28.82
C MET A 101 -28.66 -6.52 -28.95
N ARG A 102 -28.76 -5.96 -30.16
CA ARG A 102 -28.83 -4.49 -30.37
C ARG A 102 -30.05 -3.87 -29.68
N ALA A 103 -31.13 -4.61 -29.61
CA ALA A 103 -32.35 -4.17 -28.93
C ALA A 103 -32.28 -4.22 -27.38
N GLN A 104 -31.18 -4.71 -26.79
CA GLN A 104 -31.06 -4.80 -25.34
C GLN A 104 -30.54 -3.49 -24.73
N PRO A 105 -31.15 -3.01 -23.64
CA PRO A 105 -30.63 -1.84 -22.93
C PRO A 105 -29.26 -2.14 -22.31
N GLY A 106 -28.34 -1.18 -22.41
CA GLY A 106 -26.99 -1.30 -21.83
C GLY A 106 -25.97 -1.96 -22.75
N ILE A 107 -26.34 -2.37 -23.97
CA ILE A 107 -25.39 -2.81 -25.00
C ILE A 107 -24.95 -1.59 -25.83
N VAL A 108 -23.64 -1.33 -25.90
CA VAL A 108 -23.07 -0.17 -26.57
C VAL A 108 -22.57 -0.52 -27.95
N GLU A 109 -21.99 -1.68 -28.12
CA GLU A 109 -21.36 -2.12 -29.36
C GLU A 109 -21.57 -3.62 -29.55
N ILE A 110 -21.82 -4.03 -30.79
CA ILE A 110 -21.93 -5.44 -31.15
C ILE A 110 -21.07 -5.68 -32.38
N ARG A 111 -20.15 -6.63 -32.24
CA ARG A 111 -19.25 -7.08 -33.29
C ARG A 111 -19.48 -8.56 -33.59
N PRO A 112 -20.25 -8.90 -34.62
CA PRO A 112 -20.32 -10.26 -35.15
C PRO A 112 -19.03 -10.57 -35.91
N PHE A 113 -18.40 -11.68 -35.57
CA PHE A 113 -17.22 -12.18 -36.30
C PHE A 113 -17.68 -13.01 -37.50
N THR A 114 -17.06 -12.76 -38.66
CA THR A 114 -17.25 -13.56 -39.86
C THR A 114 -16.66 -14.97 -39.68
N LYS A 115 -16.96 -15.90 -40.63
CA LYS A 115 -16.37 -17.25 -40.61
C LYS A 115 -14.85 -17.17 -40.61
N ASP A 116 -14.27 -16.32 -41.45
CA ASP A 116 -12.82 -16.19 -41.60
C ASP A 116 -12.17 -15.56 -40.35
N GLU A 117 -12.82 -14.56 -39.76
CA GLU A 117 -12.35 -13.98 -38.50
C GLU A 117 -12.42 -14.99 -37.36
N SER A 118 -13.51 -15.76 -37.25
CA SER A 118 -13.66 -16.82 -36.26
C SER A 118 -12.63 -17.94 -36.45
N ALA A 119 -12.33 -18.25 -37.72
CA ALA A 119 -11.31 -19.24 -38.08
C ALA A 119 -9.90 -18.78 -37.72
N LYS A 120 -9.57 -17.49 -37.92
CA LYS A 120 -8.27 -16.93 -37.54
C LYS A 120 -8.05 -16.95 -36.02
N LEU A 121 -9.09 -16.87 -35.19
CA LEU A 121 -8.97 -17.02 -33.76
C LEU A 121 -8.54 -18.44 -33.34
N LEU A 122 -8.82 -19.44 -34.17
CA LEU A 122 -8.47 -20.84 -33.93
C LEU A 122 -7.09 -21.21 -34.52
N GLU A 123 -6.55 -20.42 -35.43
CA GLU A 123 -5.29 -20.68 -36.14
C GLU A 123 -4.09 -20.93 -35.17
N PRO A 124 -3.91 -20.15 -34.07
CA PRO A 124 -2.82 -20.38 -33.11
C PRO A 124 -2.86 -21.76 -32.43
N TRP A 125 -4.07 -22.37 -32.35
CA TRP A 125 -4.27 -23.67 -31.67
C TRP A 125 -4.29 -24.83 -32.65
N LEU A 126 -4.72 -24.62 -33.91
CA LEU A 126 -4.86 -25.67 -34.90
C LEU A 126 -3.69 -25.72 -35.91
N GLY A 127 -2.83 -24.70 -35.89
CA GLY A 127 -1.72 -24.56 -36.84
C GLY A 127 -2.16 -23.94 -38.17
N SER A 128 -1.24 -23.27 -38.85
CA SER A 128 -1.45 -22.71 -40.16
C SER A 128 -1.43 -23.82 -41.22
N GLY A 129 -2.54 -24.02 -41.94
CA GLY A 129 -2.60 -24.94 -43.07
C GLY A 129 -3.79 -25.91 -43.08
N LEU A 130 -4.63 -25.91 -42.05
CA LEU A 130 -5.91 -26.63 -42.09
C LEU A 130 -6.96 -25.81 -42.85
N SER A 131 -7.58 -26.40 -43.88
CA SER A 131 -8.76 -25.82 -44.49
C SER A 131 -9.92 -25.86 -43.48
N LEU A 132 -10.21 -24.72 -42.84
CA LEU A 132 -11.28 -24.59 -41.85
C LEU A 132 -12.68 -24.61 -42.52
N ASP A 133 -12.74 -24.78 -43.83
CA ASP A 133 -13.99 -24.80 -44.61
C ASP A 133 -14.90 -25.95 -44.26
N ASP A 134 -14.32 -27.11 -43.92
CA ASP A 134 -15.05 -28.35 -43.59
C ASP A 134 -15.31 -28.49 -42.05
N LEU A 135 -14.77 -27.58 -41.23
CA LEU A 135 -14.96 -27.64 -39.77
C LEU A 135 -16.24 -26.86 -39.36
N PRO A 136 -17.03 -27.41 -38.45
CA PRO A 136 -18.22 -26.75 -37.90
C PRO A 136 -17.82 -25.60 -36.97
N VAL A 137 -17.23 -24.52 -37.53
CA VAL A 137 -16.79 -23.36 -36.73
C VAL A 137 -18.00 -22.59 -36.24
N PRO A 138 -18.14 -22.38 -34.92
CA PRO A 138 -19.21 -21.55 -34.36
C PRO A 138 -19.03 -20.08 -34.77
N ARG A 139 -20.15 -19.36 -34.92
CA ARG A 139 -20.10 -17.89 -35.09
C ARG A 139 -20.00 -17.26 -33.70
N VAL A 140 -19.06 -16.34 -33.58
CA VAL A 140 -18.82 -15.59 -32.33
C VAL A 140 -19.36 -14.17 -32.52
N ILE A 141 -20.10 -13.71 -31.53
CA ILE A 141 -20.62 -12.36 -31.45
C ILE A 141 -20.13 -11.78 -30.13
N VAL A 142 -19.34 -10.72 -30.19
CA VAL A 142 -18.89 -9.99 -29.00
C VAL A 142 -19.77 -8.75 -28.83
N ALA A 143 -20.37 -8.63 -27.66
CA ALA A 143 -21.17 -7.47 -27.29
C ALA A 143 -20.52 -6.74 -26.14
N ARG A 144 -20.32 -5.43 -26.27
CA ARG A 144 -19.79 -4.57 -25.22
C ARG A 144 -20.94 -3.96 -24.43
N VAL A 145 -20.87 -4.15 -23.11
CA VAL A 145 -21.84 -3.64 -22.16
C VAL A 145 -21.37 -2.29 -21.61
N GLN A 146 -22.29 -1.37 -21.40
CA GLN A 146 -21.99 -0.07 -20.81
C GLN A 146 -21.40 -0.26 -19.38
N PRO A 147 -20.28 0.41 -19.04
CA PRO A 147 -19.71 0.34 -17.71
C PRO A 147 -20.73 0.68 -16.60
N GLY A 148 -20.79 -0.15 -15.57
CA GLY A 148 -21.72 0.03 -14.47
C GLY A 148 -23.13 -0.54 -14.68
N THR A 149 -23.43 -1.08 -15.88
CA THR A 149 -24.70 -1.78 -16.15
C THR A 149 -24.51 -3.29 -15.93
N VAL A 150 -25.34 -3.87 -15.11
CA VAL A 150 -25.39 -5.34 -14.90
C VAL A 150 -26.57 -5.89 -15.70
N PRO A 151 -26.35 -6.47 -16.89
CA PRO A 151 -27.45 -7.04 -17.65
C PRO A 151 -28.02 -8.26 -16.95
N ASP A 152 -29.35 -8.45 -17.05
CA ASP A 152 -29.98 -9.67 -16.59
C ASP A 152 -29.67 -10.81 -17.58
N LEU A 153 -28.64 -11.59 -17.21
CA LEU A 153 -28.16 -12.69 -18.06
C LEU A 153 -29.16 -13.85 -18.17
N ALA A 154 -30.04 -14.02 -17.18
CA ALA A 154 -31.04 -15.07 -17.23
C ALA A 154 -32.10 -14.72 -18.29
N ALA A 155 -32.58 -13.48 -18.29
CA ALA A 155 -33.48 -12.96 -19.31
C ALA A 155 -32.82 -12.94 -20.69
N LEU A 156 -31.53 -12.55 -20.76
CA LEU A 156 -30.76 -12.52 -21.99
C LEU A 156 -30.59 -13.92 -22.60
N ARG A 157 -30.18 -14.91 -21.79
CA ARG A 157 -30.08 -16.31 -22.24
C ARG A 157 -31.40 -16.84 -22.76
N SER A 158 -32.49 -16.60 -22.03
CA SER A 158 -33.81 -17.02 -22.45
C SER A 158 -34.20 -16.43 -23.79
N ARG A 159 -33.97 -15.15 -24.02
CA ARG A 159 -34.23 -14.49 -25.31
C ARG A 159 -33.35 -15.03 -26.44
N MET A 160 -32.04 -15.19 -26.18
CA MET A 160 -31.13 -15.71 -27.18
C MET A 160 -31.48 -17.13 -27.62
N THR A 161 -31.87 -17.99 -26.65
CA THR A 161 -32.33 -19.37 -26.93
C THR A 161 -33.65 -19.40 -27.72
N GLN A 162 -34.54 -18.41 -27.52
CA GLN A 162 -35.76 -18.29 -28.29
C GLN A 162 -35.47 -17.87 -29.76
N VAL A 163 -34.49 -16.99 -29.96
CA VAL A 163 -34.10 -16.52 -31.33
C VAL A 163 -33.31 -17.61 -32.05
N ALA A 164 -32.31 -18.18 -31.39
CA ALA A 164 -31.51 -19.27 -31.93
C ALA A 164 -31.24 -20.31 -30.80
N PRO A 165 -31.84 -21.50 -30.88
CA PRO A 165 -31.68 -22.55 -29.86
C PRO A 165 -30.24 -23.01 -29.66
N THR A 166 -29.36 -22.78 -30.66
CA THR A 166 -27.94 -23.13 -30.62
C THR A 166 -27.06 -22.01 -30.08
N ALA A 167 -27.65 -20.85 -29.72
CA ALA A 167 -26.94 -19.74 -29.16
C ALA A 167 -26.64 -20.00 -27.65
N SER A 168 -25.39 -19.84 -27.27
CA SER A 168 -24.94 -19.88 -25.86
C SER A 168 -24.32 -18.56 -25.47
N VAL A 169 -24.74 -18.00 -24.35
CA VAL A 169 -24.16 -16.77 -23.77
C VAL A 169 -23.13 -17.18 -22.74
N ASP A 170 -21.88 -16.81 -22.96
CA ASP A 170 -20.78 -16.99 -22.02
C ASP A 170 -20.56 -15.67 -21.26
N ASP A 171 -20.64 -15.73 -19.96
CA ASP A 171 -20.63 -14.56 -19.08
C ASP A 171 -19.39 -14.41 -18.22
N HIS A 172 -18.42 -15.26 -18.33
CA HIS A 172 -17.16 -15.25 -17.58
C HIS A 172 -17.30 -15.02 -16.06
N ARG A 173 -18.55 -15.01 -15.52
CA ARG A 173 -18.80 -14.70 -14.09
C ARG A 173 -18.10 -15.64 -13.12
N ALA A 174 -18.06 -16.92 -13.41
CA ALA A 174 -17.39 -17.91 -12.57
C ALA A 174 -15.86 -17.62 -12.49
N TRP A 175 -15.29 -17.12 -13.57
CA TRP A 175 -13.89 -16.74 -13.61
C TRP A 175 -13.64 -15.44 -12.83
N ILE A 176 -14.50 -14.42 -12.99
CA ILE A 176 -14.43 -13.16 -12.25
C ILE A 176 -14.54 -13.42 -10.74
N GLU A 177 -15.47 -14.29 -10.31
CA GLU A 177 -15.65 -14.64 -8.89
C GLU A 177 -14.40 -15.33 -8.31
N ARG A 178 -13.78 -16.21 -9.10
CA ARG A 178 -12.51 -16.85 -8.69
C ARG A 178 -11.39 -15.83 -8.56
N MET A 179 -11.28 -14.88 -9.50
CA MET A 179 -10.31 -13.80 -9.41
C MET A 179 -10.54 -12.90 -8.19
N ARG A 180 -11.79 -12.55 -7.88
CA ARG A 180 -12.12 -11.78 -6.67
C ARG A 180 -11.69 -12.51 -5.41
N THR A 181 -11.93 -13.81 -5.33
CA THR A 181 -11.51 -14.62 -4.19
C THR A 181 -10.00 -14.64 -4.04
N MET A 182 -9.25 -14.80 -5.14
CA MET A 182 -7.78 -14.77 -5.12
C MET A 182 -7.24 -13.40 -4.69
N THR A 183 -7.80 -12.31 -5.23
CA THR A 183 -7.42 -10.95 -4.84
C THR A 183 -7.73 -10.69 -3.37
N GLY A 184 -8.90 -11.14 -2.88
CA GLY A 184 -9.28 -11.04 -1.47
C GLY A 184 -8.31 -11.78 -0.55
N ALA A 185 -7.89 -12.99 -0.93
CA ALA A 185 -6.89 -13.76 -0.18
C ALA A 185 -5.52 -13.04 -0.13
N THR A 186 -5.07 -12.44 -1.24
CA THR A 186 -3.84 -11.66 -1.30
C THR A 186 -3.90 -10.44 -0.39
N VAL A 187 -5.01 -9.71 -0.39
CA VAL A 187 -5.24 -8.56 0.51
C VAL A 187 -5.20 -9.00 1.96
N LEU A 188 -5.89 -10.09 2.31
CA LEU A 188 -5.90 -10.63 3.67
C LEU A 188 -4.50 -11.05 4.14
N ALA A 189 -3.74 -11.71 3.28
CA ALA A 189 -2.35 -12.09 3.56
C ALA A 189 -1.48 -10.83 3.78
N GLY A 190 -1.62 -9.81 2.94
CA GLY A 190 -0.92 -8.53 3.10
C GLY A 190 -1.24 -7.83 4.41
N VAL A 191 -2.51 -7.78 4.81
CA VAL A 191 -2.93 -7.24 6.12
C VAL A 191 -2.33 -8.04 7.27
N GLY A 192 -2.28 -9.38 7.17
CA GLY A 192 -1.64 -10.25 8.15
C GLY A 192 -0.14 -9.94 8.32
N ILE A 193 0.58 -9.79 7.21
CA ILE A 193 1.99 -9.41 7.21
C ILE A 193 2.20 -8.03 7.84
N LEU A 194 1.37 -7.04 7.50
CA LEU A 194 1.43 -5.70 8.09
C LEU A 194 1.18 -5.74 9.60
N ALA A 195 0.23 -6.53 10.07
CA ALA A 195 -0.03 -6.72 11.51
C ALA A 195 1.20 -7.30 12.22
N LEU A 196 1.84 -8.32 11.65
CA LEU A 196 3.08 -8.90 12.19
C LEU A 196 4.22 -7.86 12.24
N MET A 197 4.37 -7.04 11.21
CA MET A 197 5.37 -5.96 11.17
C MET A 197 5.12 -4.90 12.24
N ILE A 198 3.86 -4.53 12.49
CA ILE A 198 3.49 -3.60 13.57
C ILE A 198 3.84 -4.22 14.93
N ILE A 199 3.51 -5.48 15.16
CA ILE A 199 3.85 -6.21 16.38
C ILE A 199 5.38 -6.25 16.59
N ALA A 200 6.14 -6.60 15.56
CA ALA A 200 7.59 -6.64 15.61
C ALA A 200 8.18 -5.24 15.91
N THR A 201 7.61 -4.18 15.33
CA THR A 201 8.00 -2.81 15.59
C THR A 201 7.74 -2.43 17.06
N ILE A 202 6.56 -2.75 17.60
CA ILE A 202 6.21 -2.49 19.00
C ILE A 202 7.19 -3.20 19.94
N ILE A 203 7.47 -4.47 19.70
CA ILE A 203 8.42 -5.25 20.50
C ILE A 203 9.82 -4.62 20.46
N SER A 204 10.33 -4.33 19.25
CA SER A 204 11.67 -3.74 19.07
C SER A 204 11.79 -2.38 19.75
N VAL A 205 10.78 -1.52 19.63
CA VAL A 205 10.74 -0.20 20.28
C VAL A 205 10.68 -0.35 21.80
N SER A 206 9.90 -1.30 22.32
CA SER A 206 9.79 -1.56 23.75
C SER A 206 11.12 -2.00 24.34
N PHE A 207 11.83 -2.92 23.69
CA PHE A 207 13.17 -3.33 24.11
C PHE A 207 14.17 -2.17 24.07
N ALA A 208 14.17 -1.38 22.98
CA ALA A 208 15.05 -0.23 22.87
C ALA A 208 14.76 0.84 23.93
N THR A 209 13.49 1.06 24.26
CA THR A 209 13.08 2.00 25.31
C THR A 209 13.53 1.54 26.70
N ARG A 210 13.31 0.26 27.05
CA ARG A 210 13.79 -0.32 28.32
C ARG A 210 15.32 -0.25 28.43
N GLY A 211 16.03 -0.58 27.35
CA GLY A 211 17.49 -0.46 27.30
C GLY A 211 17.98 0.98 27.47
N ALA A 212 17.29 1.95 26.87
CA ALA A 212 17.63 3.36 27.04
C ALA A 212 17.36 3.86 28.47
N MET A 213 16.28 3.42 29.10
CA MET A 213 16.00 3.73 30.52
C MET A 213 17.02 3.10 31.46
N ALA A 214 17.36 1.83 31.29
CA ALA A 214 18.36 1.13 32.06
C ALA A 214 19.74 1.79 31.98
N ALA A 215 20.15 2.19 30.77
CA ALA A 215 21.42 2.89 30.56
C ALA A 215 21.49 4.29 31.20
N ASN A 216 20.34 4.93 31.38
CA ASN A 216 20.24 6.28 31.95
C ASN A 216 19.59 6.29 33.35
N ARG A 217 19.50 5.13 34.02
CA ARG A 217 18.88 4.97 35.31
C ARG A 217 19.36 5.99 36.39
N PRO A 218 20.66 6.27 36.54
CA PRO A 218 21.12 7.27 37.52
C PRO A 218 20.57 8.68 37.23
N ILE A 219 20.40 9.04 35.97
CA ILE A 219 19.85 10.36 35.59
C ILE A 219 18.35 10.42 35.87
N VAL A 220 17.63 9.33 35.62
CA VAL A 220 16.19 9.23 35.89
C VAL A 220 15.91 9.30 37.39
N GLU A 221 16.69 8.58 38.22
CA GLU A 221 16.59 8.62 39.69
C GLU A 221 16.85 10.04 40.25
N VAL A 222 17.90 10.71 39.79
CA VAL A 222 18.18 12.09 40.22
C VAL A 222 17.03 13.04 39.80
N LEU A 223 16.47 12.87 38.61
CA LEU A 223 15.32 13.67 38.13
C LEU A 223 14.09 13.45 39.05
N HIS A 224 13.83 12.22 39.43
CA HIS A 224 12.72 11.85 40.29
C HIS A 224 12.94 12.45 41.73
N PHE A 225 14.14 12.35 42.28
CA PHE A 225 14.49 12.97 43.57
C PHE A 225 14.35 14.51 43.58
N VAL A 226 14.57 15.19 42.45
CA VAL A 226 14.37 16.64 42.28
C VAL A 226 12.90 17.01 42.08
N GLY A 227 11.98 16.00 41.98
CA GLY A 227 10.53 16.20 41.84
C GLY A 227 10.01 16.28 40.42
N ALA A 228 10.75 15.77 39.44
CA ALA A 228 10.24 15.66 38.07
C ALA A 228 9.17 14.56 38.01
N GLY A 229 7.92 14.94 37.76
CA GLY A 229 6.83 13.98 37.64
C GLY A 229 6.99 13.05 36.42
N ASP A 230 6.47 11.82 36.53
CA ASP A 230 6.56 10.75 35.53
C ASP A 230 6.07 11.18 34.15
N HIS A 231 5.05 12.02 34.11
CA HIS A 231 4.54 12.61 32.89
C HIS A 231 5.58 13.46 32.10
N TYR A 232 6.47 14.14 32.85
CA TYR A 232 7.53 14.93 32.20
C TYR A 232 8.58 14.03 31.59
N ILE A 233 8.99 12.99 32.33
CA ILE A 233 9.96 11.99 31.85
C ILE A 233 9.41 11.26 30.64
N ALA A 234 8.19 10.72 30.75
CA ALA A 234 7.53 10.02 29.67
C ALA A 234 7.38 10.87 28.39
N ASN A 235 7.02 12.15 28.52
CA ASN A 235 6.85 13.05 27.37
C ASN A 235 8.19 13.41 26.70
N ARG A 236 9.30 13.38 27.45
CA ARG A 236 10.63 13.58 26.89
C ARG A 236 11.08 12.38 26.05
N PHE A 237 10.84 11.16 26.55
CA PHE A 237 11.07 9.91 25.83
C PHE A 237 10.16 9.83 24.59
N LEU A 238 8.86 10.12 24.72
CA LEU A 238 7.92 10.17 23.60
C LEU A 238 8.45 11.02 22.45
N ARG A 239 8.86 12.25 22.73
CA ARG A 239 9.39 13.17 21.69
C ARG A 239 10.68 12.65 21.05
N HIS A 240 11.54 12.00 21.82
CA HIS A 240 12.77 11.42 21.32
C HIS A 240 12.48 10.25 20.38
N PHE A 241 11.65 9.29 20.80
CA PHE A 241 11.30 8.12 20.02
C PHE A 241 10.39 8.45 18.81
N LEU A 242 9.54 9.48 18.93
CA LEU A 242 8.80 10.00 17.77
C LEU A 242 9.74 10.51 16.69
N ARG A 243 10.80 11.23 17.06
CA ARG A 243 11.81 11.70 16.08
C ARG A 243 12.55 10.54 15.43
N LEU A 244 12.96 9.53 16.22
CA LEU A 244 13.63 8.35 15.70
C LEU A 244 12.69 7.55 14.79
N GLY A 245 11.42 7.39 15.17
CA GLY A 245 10.38 6.74 14.36
C GLY A 245 10.13 7.50 13.05
N LEU A 246 10.07 8.83 13.11
CA LEU A 246 9.88 9.66 11.92
C LEU A 246 11.10 9.58 10.98
N GLN A 247 12.32 9.60 11.53
CA GLN A 247 13.54 9.39 10.73
C GLN A 247 13.55 8.03 10.04
N GLY A 248 13.24 6.95 10.79
CA GLY A 248 13.11 5.61 10.23
C GLY A 248 11.99 5.53 9.18
N GLY A 249 10.84 6.15 9.46
CA GLY A 249 9.72 6.25 8.53
C GLY A 249 10.06 6.94 7.21
N VAL A 250 10.76 8.08 7.28
CA VAL A 250 11.20 8.83 6.09
C VAL A 250 12.23 8.03 5.28
N ILE A 251 13.20 7.40 5.96
CA ILE A 251 14.22 6.59 5.28
C ILE A 251 13.57 5.36 4.65
N GLY A 252 12.82 4.57 5.40
CA GLY A 252 12.22 3.34 4.92
C GLY A 252 11.09 3.58 3.91
N GLY A 253 10.16 4.48 4.22
CA GLY A 253 9.08 4.87 3.32
C GLY A 253 9.58 5.56 2.04
N GLY A 254 10.55 6.47 2.17
CA GLY A 254 11.21 7.12 1.03
C GLY A 254 11.93 6.12 0.12
N ALA A 255 12.67 5.16 0.70
CA ALA A 255 13.33 4.10 -0.07
C ALA A 255 12.30 3.23 -0.83
N ALA A 256 11.17 2.90 -0.21
CA ALA A 256 10.10 2.14 -0.88
C ALA A 256 9.45 2.95 -2.02
N MET A 257 9.17 4.25 -1.81
CA MET A 257 8.64 5.12 -2.86
C MET A 257 9.60 5.23 -4.04
N LEU A 258 10.90 5.35 -3.76
CA LEU A 258 11.94 5.34 -4.79
C LEU A 258 11.97 3.99 -5.52
N ALA A 259 11.87 2.86 -4.81
CA ALA A 259 11.86 1.54 -5.43
C ALA A 259 10.69 1.39 -6.42
N PHE A 260 9.48 1.85 -6.06
CA PHE A 260 8.33 1.86 -6.99
C PHE A 260 8.51 2.84 -8.14
N GLY A 261 9.02 4.05 -7.91
CA GLY A 261 9.29 5.02 -8.97
C GLY A 261 10.38 4.56 -9.94
N PHE A 262 11.44 3.92 -9.43
CA PHE A 262 12.50 3.33 -10.27
C PHE A 262 11.99 2.11 -11.06
N SER A 263 11.10 1.30 -10.50
CA SER A 263 10.55 0.15 -11.21
C SER A 263 9.80 0.56 -12.48
N GLU A 264 9.08 1.68 -12.45
CA GLU A 264 8.44 2.27 -13.62
C GLU A 264 9.46 2.70 -14.69
N SER A 265 10.54 3.37 -14.27
CA SER A 265 11.62 3.79 -15.18
C SER A 265 12.36 2.59 -15.80
N ILE A 266 12.61 1.54 -15.01
CA ILE A 266 13.25 0.31 -15.47
C ILE A 266 12.33 -0.42 -16.45
N ALA A 267 11.04 -0.55 -16.16
CA ALA A 267 10.07 -1.14 -17.08
C ALA A 267 10.04 -0.40 -18.43
N GLY A 268 10.11 0.93 -18.41
CA GLY A 268 10.24 1.74 -19.62
C GLY A 268 11.51 1.48 -20.41
N TRP A 269 12.62 1.16 -19.76
CA TRP A 269 13.91 0.88 -20.42
C TRP A 269 13.95 -0.52 -21.06
N PHE A 270 13.19 -1.48 -20.51
CA PHE A 270 13.02 -2.82 -21.07
C PHE A 270 11.82 -2.94 -22.05
N SER A 271 11.01 -1.88 -22.21
CA SER A 271 9.92 -1.86 -23.16
C SER A 271 10.47 -2.01 -24.60
N GLY A 272 9.84 -2.91 -25.36
CA GLY A 272 10.33 -3.28 -26.72
C GLY A 272 11.33 -4.44 -26.75
N THR A 273 11.63 -5.06 -25.59
CA THR A 273 12.33 -6.34 -25.57
C THR A 273 11.32 -7.47 -25.28
N PRO A 274 11.51 -8.69 -25.88
CA PRO A 274 10.59 -9.82 -25.67
C PRO A 274 10.38 -10.17 -24.19
N VAL A 275 11.42 -9.93 -23.35
CA VAL A 275 11.36 -10.17 -21.91
C VAL A 275 10.58 -9.05 -21.22
N GLY A 276 10.79 -7.80 -21.60
CA GLY A 276 10.07 -6.65 -21.05
C GLY A 276 8.57 -6.71 -21.36
N ASP A 277 8.23 -7.08 -22.59
CA ASP A 277 6.83 -7.20 -23.02
C ASP A 277 6.12 -8.36 -22.31
N GLN A 278 6.82 -9.48 -22.04
CA GLN A 278 6.28 -10.57 -21.23
C GLN A 278 6.06 -10.14 -19.77
N PHE A 279 7.02 -9.42 -19.17
CA PHE A 279 6.86 -8.90 -17.82
C PHE A 279 5.75 -7.87 -17.73
N ALA A 280 5.65 -6.94 -18.69
CA ALA A 280 4.57 -5.97 -18.75
C ALA A 280 3.19 -6.63 -18.94
N GLY A 281 3.11 -7.69 -19.76
CA GLY A 281 1.89 -8.47 -19.97
C GLY A 281 1.43 -9.28 -18.74
N LEU A 282 2.39 -9.78 -17.94
CA LEU A 282 2.08 -10.61 -16.76
C LEU A 282 1.80 -9.78 -15.49
N LEU A 283 2.50 -8.66 -15.33
CA LEU A 283 2.51 -7.91 -14.09
C LEU A 283 1.87 -6.51 -14.24
N GLY A 284 1.45 -6.15 -15.44
CA GLY A 284 0.92 -4.81 -15.74
C GLY A 284 1.98 -3.71 -15.63
N THR A 285 1.56 -2.46 -15.68
CA THR A 285 2.42 -1.32 -15.40
C THR A 285 2.61 -1.22 -13.88
N PHE A 286 3.84 -1.41 -13.39
CA PHE A 286 4.21 -1.27 -11.96
C PHE A 286 4.12 0.18 -11.46
N SER A 287 3.28 1.01 -12.05
CA SER A 287 3.12 2.38 -11.61
C SER A 287 2.08 2.48 -10.49
N LEU A 288 2.53 2.91 -9.32
CA LEU A 288 1.61 3.26 -8.26
C LEU A 288 0.88 4.55 -8.65
N ARG A 289 -0.46 4.55 -8.56
CA ARG A 289 -1.24 5.78 -8.67
C ARG A 289 -0.80 6.78 -7.58
N PRO A 290 -0.96 8.10 -7.77
CA PRO A 290 -0.61 9.10 -6.75
C PRO A 290 -1.25 8.84 -5.39
N THR A 291 -2.44 8.25 -5.36
CA THR A 291 -3.14 7.80 -4.14
C THR A 291 -2.38 6.70 -3.41
N GLY A 292 -1.65 5.83 -4.12
CA GLY A 292 -0.78 4.80 -3.54
C GLY A 292 0.42 5.42 -2.81
N TYR A 293 1.09 6.39 -3.43
CA TYR A 293 2.19 7.13 -2.78
C TYR A 293 1.71 7.87 -1.52
N LEU A 294 0.51 8.46 -1.56
CA LEU A 294 -0.11 9.07 -0.39
C LEU A 294 -0.35 8.02 0.72
N ALA A 295 -0.84 6.85 0.37
CA ALA A 295 -1.04 5.75 1.33
C ALA A 295 0.27 5.32 1.99
N LEU A 296 1.39 5.21 1.24
CA LEU A 296 2.71 4.92 1.78
C LEU A 296 3.21 6.04 2.72
N ALA A 297 2.98 7.31 2.37
CA ALA A 297 3.34 8.44 3.22
C ALA A 297 2.55 8.41 4.56
N VAL A 298 1.24 8.20 4.49
CA VAL A 298 0.37 8.07 5.68
C VAL A 298 0.82 6.89 6.54
N GLN A 299 1.14 5.76 5.92
CA GLN A 299 1.65 4.58 6.62
C GLN A 299 2.96 4.85 7.36
N ALA A 300 3.91 5.56 6.76
CA ALA A 300 5.16 5.94 7.42
C ALA A 300 4.90 6.80 8.67
N VAL A 301 3.96 7.74 8.60
CA VAL A 301 3.52 8.57 9.74
C VAL A 301 2.84 7.70 10.81
N LEU A 302 1.99 6.74 10.43
CA LEU A 302 1.36 5.81 11.36
C LEU A 302 2.38 4.95 12.10
N ILE A 303 3.40 4.43 11.42
CA ILE A 303 4.47 3.66 12.05
C ILE A 303 5.25 4.54 13.05
N ALA A 304 5.53 5.80 12.71
CA ALA A 304 6.15 6.74 13.65
C ALA A 304 5.27 7.00 14.89
N ALA A 305 3.96 7.13 14.71
CA ALA A 305 3.00 7.29 15.80
C ALA A 305 2.93 6.04 16.69
N VAL A 306 2.92 4.84 16.09
CA VAL A 306 2.98 3.55 16.83
C VAL A 306 4.28 3.44 17.62
N THR A 307 5.41 3.83 17.03
CA THR A 307 6.73 3.88 17.70
C THR A 307 6.69 4.78 18.94
N ALA A 308 6.13 5.98 18.81
CA ALA A 308 5.99 6.92 19.91
C ALA A 308 5.04 6.42 21.00
N TRP A 309 3.92 5.81 20.62
CA TRP A 309 2.94 5.23 21.54
C TRP A 309 3.53 4.04 22.31
N ALA A 310 4.21 3.12 21.64
CA ALA A 310 4.85 1.97 22.24
C ALA A 310 5.91 2.40 23.26
N SER A 311 6.76 3.38 22.90
CA SER A 311 7.73 3.96 23.81
C SER A 311 7.08 4.56 25.05
N ARG A 312 6.03 5.39 24.87
CA ARG A 312 5.32 6.00 26.00
C ARG A 312 4.78 4.95 26.98
N ARG A 313 4.10 3.92 26.43
CA ARG A 313 3.54 2.84 27.27
C ARG A 313 4.62 2.07 28.03
N THR A 314 5.76 1.81 27.37
CA THR A 314 6.89 1.11 27.99
C THR A 314 7.52 1.94 29.12
N VAL A 315 7.63 3.27 28.95
CA VAL A 315 8.17 4.15 30.00
C VAL A 315 7.29 4.11 31.23
N PHE A 316 5.97 4.27 31.09
CA PHE A 316 5.05 4.19 32.23
C PHE A 316 5.15 2.83 32.95
N ALA A 317 5.11 1.73 32.22
CA ALA A 317 5.24 0.39 32.80
C ALA A 317 6.57 0.14 33.51
N THR A 318 7.65 0.86 33.12
CA THR A 318 8.95 0.72 33.78
C THR A 318 9.06 1.63 35.00
N LEU A 319 8.37 2.76 35.05
CA LEU A 319 8.33 3.65 36.21
C LEU A 319 7.48 3.03 37.32
N ASP A 320 6.34 2.41 36.99
CA ASP A 320 5.48 1.69 37.94
C ASP A 320 6.22 0.51 38.63
N ASP A 321 7.28 -0.04 38.02
CA ASP A 321 8.11 -1.11 38.60
C ASP A 321 9.21 -0.57 39.55
N ILE A 322 9.39 0.76 39.67
CA ILE A 322 10.43 1.42 40.47
C ILE A 322 9.85 2.00 41.79
N ASP A 323 8.54 2.27 41.81
CA ASP A 323 7.76 2.68 42.98
C ASP A 323 7.38 1.45 43.85
#